data_2d48e7bc6bf30712fed16532a1f012d2
#
_entry.id   2d48e7bc6bf30712fed16532a1f012d2
#
_cell.length_a   1.000
_cell.length_b   1.000
_cell.length_c   1.000
_cell.angle_alpha   90.00
_cell.angle_beta   90.00
_cell.angle_gamma   90.00
#
_symmetry.space_group_name_H-M   'P 1'
#
loop_
_entity.id
_entity.type
_entity.pdbx_description
1 polymer ?
#
loop_
_entity_poly.entity_id
_entity_poly.type
_entity_poly.pdbx_seq_one_letter_code
_entity_poly.pdbx_strand_id
1 'polypeptide(L)'
;MSSRPFFLLPLCFVSALALNAYAALDPTGVYQDYLEKLDAATPPVAAMATAAADGVYPWSEPKAPEPPPVPDPAPLPDPEPEPEPEEPDSPFTTVDASYFDDALFIGDSHTDGFKDYAGLNNADYLCHNGLTVWSAVEKAEFPGKQTLAQALSGKHYGKIYLMLGINELGTGTAESWAAQYKVLLDKVRELQPDAIIFLQAIFHTTQEKSDATFFKNSTIDARNAELQKLADNETVFYIDCNPVFDDSTGALTPEYSGDGVHVKAAYYPMWRDYLFQFGVVR
;
A
#
# COMPACT_ATOMS: atom_id res chain seq x y z
N MET A 1 48.73 -8.31 -47.95
CA MET A 1 48.46 -7.48 -46.73
C MET A 1 47.68 -6.26 -47.17
N SER A 2 46.43 -6.18 -46.84
CA SER A 2 45.45 -5.21 -47.37
C SER A 2 45.47 -3.93 -46.55
N SER A 3 45.91 -2.85 -47.17
CA SER A 3 45.86 -1.47 -46.63
C SER A 3 44.48 -0.87 -46.87
N ARG A 4 43.61 -0.96 -45.88
CA ARG A 4 42.27 -0.31 -45.89
C ARG A 4 42.03 0.65 -44.71
N PRO A 5 42.88 1.62 -44.39
CA PRO A 5 42.49 2.68 -43.45
C PRO A 5 42.17 4.02 -44.12
N PHE A 6 42.37 4.21 -45.42
CA PHE A 6 42.30 5.55 -46.04
C PHE A 6 40.90 6.05 -46.38
N PHE A 7 39.86 5.22 -46.41
CA PHE A 7 38.50 5.64 -46.74
C PHE A 7 37.64 6.06 -45.54
N LEU A 8 38.01 5.66 -44.35
CA LEU A 8 37.23 6.00 -43.13
C LEU A 8 37.32 7.49 -42.76
N LEU A 9 38.49 8.11 -42.83
CA LEU A 9 38.71 9.50 -42.48
C LEU A 9 37.90 10.48 -43.36
N PRO A 10 37.95 10.41 -44.71
CA PRO A 10 37.12 11.26 -45.54
C PRO A 10 35.63 10.98 -45.38
N LEU A 11 35.20 9.75 -45.12
CA LEU A 11 33.80 9.42 -44.86
C LEU A 11 33.31 10.06 -43.55
N CYS A 12 34.09 9.97 -42.48
CA CYS A 12 33.77 10.63 -41.21
C CYS A 12 33.67 12.16 -41.36
N PHE A 13 34.58 12.77 -42.14
CA PHE A 13 34.58 14.20 -42.37
C PHE A 13 33.36 14.67 -43.16
N VAL A 14 32.99 13.95 -44.22
CA VAL A 14 31.78 14.23 -45.03
C VAL A 14 30.51 14.05 -44.18
N SER A 15 30.47 13.00 -43.38
CA SER A 15 29.32 12.76 -42.47
C SER A 15 29.20 13.85 -41.40
N ALA A 16 30.32 14.30 -40.84
CA ALA A 16 30.30 15.39 -39.86
C ALA A 16 29.83 16.72 -40.46
N LEU A 17 30.27 17.03 -41.70
CA LEU A 17 29.80 18.23 -42.44
C LEU A 17 28.31 18.13 -42.77
N ALA A 18 27.84 16.98 -43.20
CA ALA A 18 26.42 16.76 -43.53
C ALA A 18 25.54 16.89 -42.28
N LEU A 19 25.93 16.35 -41.14
CA LEU A 19 25.20 16.46 -39.86
C LEU A 19 25.17 17.89 -39.34
N ASN A 20 26.29 18.61 -39.44
CA ASN A 20 26.30 20.05 -39.07
C ASN A 20 25.41 20.87 -39.96
N ALA A 21 25.41 20.65 -41.28
CA ALA A 21 24.53 21.34 -42.22
C ALA A 21 23.06 21.02 -41.95
N TYR A 22 22.75 19.76 -41.71
CA TYR A 22 21.38 19.34 -41.36
C TYR A 22 20.91 20.00 -40.04
N ALA A 23 21.74 20.01 -39.02
CA ALA A 23 21.44 20.63 -37.73
C ALA A 23 21.23 22.16 -37.89
N ALA A 24 22.11 22.84 -38.65
CA ALA A 24 22.03 24.27 -38.89
C ALA A 24 20.79 24.70 -39.68
N LEU A 25 20.33 23.88 -40.63
CA LEU A 25 19.17 24.13 -41.47
C LEU A 25 17.86 23.78 -40.75
N ASP A 26 17.92 22.90 -39.78
CA ASP A 26 16.78 22.37 -39.03
C ASP A 26 15.51 22.16 -39.89
N PRO A 27 15.54 21.31 -40.91
CA PRO A 27 14.44 21.16 -41.86
C PRO A 27 13.16 20.63 -41.24
N THR A 28 13.26 20.13 -40.00
CA THR A 28 12.15 19.60 -39.23
C THR A 28 11.58 20.58 -38.21
N GLY A 29 12.31 21.66 -37.90
CA GLY A 29 11.92 22.67 -36.91
C GLY A 29 11.96 22.19 -35.45
N VAL A 30 12.47 20.99 -35.20
CA VAL A 30 12.48 20.40 -33.83
C VAL A 30 13.71 20.81 -33.00
N TYR A 31 14.71 21.41 -33.64
CA TYR A 31 15.97 21.78 -32.99
C TYR A 31 16.10 23.30 -32.71
N GLN A 32 15.11 24.08 -33.05
CA GLN A 32 15.15 25.56 -32.93
C GLN A 32 15.55 26.01 -31.52
N ASP A 33 14.84 25.52 -30.49
CA ASP A 33 15.08 25.88 -29.11
C ASP A 33 16.48 25.47 -28.59
N TYR A 34 17.07 24.48 -29.21
CA TYR A 34 18.43 23.98 -28.88
C TYR A 34 19.50 24.78 -29.60
N LEU A 35 19.23 25.19 -30.84
CA LEU A 35 20.14 26.04 -31.65
C LEU A 35 20.27 27.44 -31.03
N GLU A 36 19.19 28.01 -30.54
CA GLU A 36 19.18 29.35 -29.90
C GLU A 36 19.98 29.40 -28.58
N LYS A 37 20.21 28.26 -27.97
CA LYS A 37 20.98 28.14 -26.70
C LYS A 37 22.47 27.88 -26.92
N LEU A 38 22.89 27.66 -28.17
CA LEU A 38 24.32 27.45 -28.48
C LEU A 38 25.07 28.78 -28.50
N ASP A 39 26.31 28.77 -28.00
CA ASP A 39 27.22 29.87 -28.20
C ASP A 39 27.79 29.86 -29.64
N ALA A 40 28.33 30.98 -30.07
CA ALA A 40 28.83 31.16 -31.44
C ALA A 40 30.02 30.27 -31.81
N ALA A 41 30.67 29.66 -30.85
CA ALA A 41 31.81 28.72 -31.04
C ALA A 41 31.39 27.29 -31.12
N THR A 42 30.17 26.93 -30.73
CA THR A 42 29.67 25.55 -30.66
C THR A 42 29.06 25.12 -32.00
N PRO A 43 29.52 24.00 -32.59
CA PRO A 43 28.97 23.53 -33.85
C PRO A 43 27.46 23.17 -33.74
N PRO A 44 26.64 23.47 -34.77
CA PRO A 44 25.20 23.24 -34.79
C PRO A 44 24.79 21.77 -34.47
N VAL A 45 25.64 20.78 -34.79
CA VAL A 45 25.40 19.37 -34.46
C VAL A 45 25.29 19.13 -32.96
N ALA A 46 25.80 20.02 -32.13
CA ALA A 46 25.64 19.92 -30.67
C ALA A 46 24.18 20.09 -30.23
N ALA A 47 23.39 20.89 -30.94
CA ALA A 47 21.95 21.01 -30.70
C ALA A 47 21.25 19.64 -30.86
N MET A 48 21.58 18.88 -31.89
CA MET A 48 21.03 17.52 -32.09
C MET A 48 21.43 16.57 -30.98
N ALA A 49 22.67 16.64 -30.48
CA ALA A 49 23.13 15.79 -29.40
C ALA A 49 22.40 16.11 -28.08
N THR A 50 22.18 17.39 -27.78
CA THR A 50 21.43 17.84 -26.59
C THR A 50 19.97 17.46 -26.71
N ALA A 51 19.37 17.70 -27.87
CA ALA A 51 17.98 17.33 -28.13
C ALA A 51 17.76 15.79 -28.00
N ALA A 52 18.69 14.99 -28.50
CA ALA A 52 18.63 13.54 -28.37
C ALA A 52 18.73 13.06 -26.91
N ALA A 53 19.49 13.75 -26.06
CA ALA A 53 19.55 13.49 -24.63
C ALA A 53 18.20 13.79 -23.94
N ASP A 54 17.44 14.76 -24.44
CA ASP A 54 16.11 15.12 -23.98
C ASP A 54 14.99 14.31 -24.68
N GLY A 55 15.35 13.30 -25.49
CA GLY A 55 14.39 12.45 -26.20
C GLY A 55 13.78 13.08 -27.45
N VAL A 56 14.35 14.17 -27.95
CA VAL A 56 13.88 14.88 -29.17
C VAL A 56 14.71 14.44 -30.40
N TYR A 57 14.02 13.95 -31.40
CA TYR A 57 14.61 13.37 -32.61
C TYR A 57 14.05 14.03 -33.88
N PRO A 58 14.66 13.86 -35.09
CA PRO A 58 14.17 14.46 -36.33
C PRO A 58 12.72 14.12 -36.72
N TRP A 59 12.18 13.05 -36.13
CA TRP A 59 10.80 12.60 -36.33
C TRP A 59 9.88 12.98 -35.17
N SER A 60 10.37 13.73 -34.15
CA SER A 60 9.52 14.29 -33.11
C SER A 60 8.65 15.42 -33.68
N GLU A 61 7.46 15.60 -33.15
CA GLU A 61 6.62 16.72 -33.56
C GLU A 61 7.25 18.05 -33.09
N PRO A 62 7.30 19.07 -33.94
CA PRO A 62 7.78 20.40 -33.52
C PRO A 62 6.92 20.96 -32.40
N LYS A 63 7.56 21.52 -31.38
CA LYS A 63 6.83 22.20 -30.29
C LYS A 63 5.99 23.33 -30.87
N ALA A 64 4.68 23.33 -30.66
CA ALA A 64 3.81 24.43 -31.08
C ALA A 64 4.28 25.72 -30.41
N PRO A 65 4.28 26.85 -31.12
CA PRO A 65 4.65 28.16 -30.57
C PRO A 65 3.78 28.44 -29.33
N GLU A 66 4.40 28.89 -28.27
CA GLU A 66 3.66 29.30 -27.06
C GLU A 66 2.73 30.47 -27.44
N PRO A 67 1.46 30.42 -27.01
CA PRO A 67 0.57 31.54 -27.21
C PRO A 67 1.15 32.77 -26.51
N PRO A 68 0.96 33.99 -27.09
CA PRO A 68 1.44 35.21 -26.47
C PRO A 68 0.92 35.33 -25.04
N PRO A 69 1.73 35.89 -24.10
CA PRO A 69 1.31 36.04 -22.72
C PRO A 69 -0.02 36.81 -22.66
N VAL A 70 -1.03 36.15 -22.11
CA VAL A 70 -2.31 36.78 -21.80
C VAL A 70 -2.02 37.81 -20.71
N PRO A 71 -2.43 39.08 -20.83
CA PRO A 71 -2.27 40.05 -19.76
C PRO A 71 -2.92 39.50 -18.49
N ASP A 72 -2.20 39.63 -17.37
CA ASP A 72 -2.68 39.15 -16.05
C ASP A 72 -4.11 39.67 -15.85
N PRO A 73 -5.07 38.77 -15.59
CA PRO A 73 -6.39 39.20 -15.15
C PRO A 73 -6.23 39.96 -13.84
N ALA A 74 -6.97 41.05 -13.70
CA ALA A 74 -7.06 41.77 -12.45
C ALA A 74 -7.32 40.78 -11.30
N PRO A 75 -6.70 40.98 -10.12
CA PRO A 75 -6.88 40.06 -9.01
C PRO A 75 -8.37 39.85 -8.75
N LEU A 76 -8.84 38.63 -8.97
CA LEU A 76 -10.16 38.22 -8.56
C LEU A 76 -10.21 38.34 -7.02
N PRO A 77 -11.32 38.72 -6.42
CA PRO A 77 -11.48 38.63 -4.98
C PRO A 77 -11.14 37.22 -4.58
N ASP A 78 -10.38 37.07 -3.46
CA ASP A 78 -10.06 35.79 -2.89
C ASP A 78 -11.28 34.88 -2.96
N PRO A 79 -11.18 33.67 -3.55
CA PRO A 79 -12.28 32.73 -3.52
C PRO A 79 -12.62 32.53 -2.04
N GLU A 80 -13.91 32.74 -1.68
CA GLU A 80 -14.40 32.17 -0.44
C GLU A 80 -13.90 30.73 -0.38
N PRO A 81 -13.32 30.28 0.77
CA PRO A 81 -12.83 28.92 0.88
C PRO A 81 -13.95 28.00 0.40
N GLU A 82 -13.70 27.26 -0.68
CA GLU A 82 -14.59 26.16 -1.07
C GLU A 82 -14.77 25.32 0.20
N PRO A 83 -16.02 24.98 0.55
CA PRO A 83 -16.22 24.06 1.66
C PRO A 83 -15.33 22.84 1.37
N GLU A 84 -14.42 22.52 2.31
CA GLU A 84 -13.67 21.28 2.25
C GLU A 84 -14.67 20.18 1.91
N PRO A 85 -14.37 19.31 0.91
CA PRO A 85 -15.27 18.21 0.60
C PRO A 85 -15.56 17.50 1.92
N GLU A 86 -16.82 17.49 2.31
CA GLU A 86 -17.26 16.73 3.49
C GLU A 86 -16.71 15.32 3.28
N GLU A 87 -15.70 14.93 4.06
CA GLU A 87 -15.25 13.55 4.09
C GLU A 87 -16.49 12.72 4.38
N PRO A 88 -16.74 11.65 3.61
CA PRO A 88 -17.91 10.81 3.86
C PRO A 88 -17.88 10.45 5.35
N ASP A 89 -18.96 10.70 6.07
CA ASP A 89 -19.08 10.49 7.52
C ASP A 89 -18.44 9.16 7.89
N SER A 90 -17.23 9.21 8.45
CA SER A 90 -16.54 8.01 8.88
C SER A 90 -17.40 7.32 9.94
N PRO A 91 -17.68 6.02 9.82
CA PRO A 91 -18.45 5.31 10.83
C PRO A 91 -17.70 5.23 12.17
N PHE A 92 -16.45 5.68 12.18
CA PHE A 92 -15.55 5.55 13.33
C PHE A 92 -15.47 6.84 14.15
N THR A 93 -15.31 6.67 15.46
CA THR A 93 -15.03 7.74 16.41
C THR A 93 -13.89 7.34 17.33
N THR A 94 -13.20 8.34 17.90
CA THR A 94 -12.16 8.10 18.89
C THR A 94 -12.78 7.63 20.21
N VAL A 95 -12.20 6.58 20.77
CA VAL A 95 -12.61 5.95 22.03
C VAL A 95 -11.42 5.80 22.97
N ASP A 96 -11.68 5.45 24.20
CA ASP A 96 -10.66 5.12 25.20
C ASP A 96 -10.62 3.61 25.52
N ALA A 97 -9.75 3.23 26.45
CA ALA A 97 -9.58 1.82 26.81
C ALA A 97 -10.87 1.16 27.32
N SER A 98 -11.80 1.90 27.96
CA SER A 98 -13.05 1.33 28.49
C SER A 98 -13.98 0.82 27.38
N TYR A 99 -13.82 1.31 26.15
CA TYR A 99 -14.55 0.80 24.99
C TYR A 99 -14.32 -0.70 24.77
N PHE A 100 -13.21 -1.23 25.22
CA PHE A 100 -12.81 -2.63 25.05
C PHE A 100 -13.20 -3.56 26.21
N ASP A 101 -13.95 -3.07 27.23
CA ASP A 101 -14.36 -3.88 28.40
C ASP A 101 -15.19 -5.11 28.02
N ASP A 102 -15.93 -5.04 26.93
CA ASP A 102 -16.74 -6.12 26.37
C ASP A 102 -16.22 -6.63 25.02
N ALA A 103 -14.93 -6.37 24.73
CA ALA A 103 -14.30 -6.78 23.50
C ALA A 103 -13.64 -8.15 23.60
N LEU A 104 -13.65 -8.87 22.49
CA LEU A 104 -12.91 -10.12 22.27
C LEU A 104 -12.00 -9.98 21.05
N PHE A 105 -10.74 -10.35 21.20
CA PHE A 105 -9.81 -10.47 20.08
C PHE A 105 -9.61 -11.94 19.73
N ILE A 106 -9.84 -12.29 18.48
CA ILE A 106 -9.63 -13.64 17.94
C ILE A 106 -8.56 -13.58 16.87
N GLY A 107 -7.49 -14.36 17.01
CA GLY A 107 -6.43 -14.34 16.02
C GLY A 107 -5.27 -15.29 16.27
N ASP A 108 -4.22 -15.08 15.49
CA ASP A 108 -3.01 -15.88 15.52
C ASP A 108 -1.91 -15.29 16.44
N SER A 109 -0.65 -15.53 16.10
CA SER A 109 0.50 -15.07 16.88
C SER A 109 0.61 -13.54 17.01
N HIS A 110 0.07 -12.77 16.04
CA HIS A 110 0.02 -11.30 16.18
C HIS A 110 -0.95 -10.90 17.29
N THR A 111 -2.11 -11.53 17.37
CA THR A 111 -3.08 -11.31 18.44
C THR A 111 -2.57 -11.79 19.79
N ASP A 112 -1.78 -12.89 19.83
CA ASP A 112 -1.15 -13.35 21.05
C ASP A 112 -0.10 -12.33 21.56
N GLY A 113 0.70 -11.77 20.66
CA GLY A 113 1.60 -10.66 20.99
C GLY A 113 0.86 -9.39 21.42
N PHE A 114 -0.28 -9.08 20.80
CA PHE A 114 -1.11 -7.94 21.20
C PHE A 114 -1.62 -8.12 22.64
N LYS A 115 -2.14 -9.30 22.98
CA LYS A 115 -2.56 -9.66 24.35
C LYS A 115 -1.45 -9.42 25.36
N ASP A 116 -0.23 -9.83 25.05
CA ASP A 116 0.88 -9.82 25.99
C ASP A 116 1.56 -8.42 26.11
N TYR A 117 1.54 -7.61 25.05
CA TYR A 117 2.39 -6.42 25.00
C TYR A 117 1.65 -5.10 24.72
N ALA A 118 0.40 -5.13 24.27
CA ALA A 118 -0.32 -3.88 23.97
C ALA A 118 -0.79 -3.12 25.22
N GLY A 119 -0.86 -3.80 26.37
CA GLY A 119 -1.33 -3.19 27.62
C GLY A 119 -2.85 -2.96 27.66
N LEU A 120 -3.63 -3.66 26.82
CA LEU A 120 -5.08 -3.66 26.84
C LEU A 120 -5.59 -4.87 27.64
N ASN A 121 -5.62 -4.74 28.97
CA ASN A 121 -5.87 -5.87 29.88
C ASN A 121 -7.34 -6.10 30.21
N ASN A 122 -8.22 -5.25 29.74
CA ASN A 122 -9.67 -5.29 29.99
C ASN A 122 -10.46 -5.98 28.88
N ALA A 123 -9.81 -6.40 27.79
CA ALA A 123 -10.40 -7.21 26.74
C ALA A 123 -10.12 -8.72 26.96
N ASP A 124 -10.93 -9.57 26.34
CA ASP A 124 -10.66 -11.01 26.28
C ASP A 124 -9.91 -11.38 24.99
N TYR A 125 -9.22 -12.54 25.03
CA TYR A 125 -8.39 -13.01 23.92
C TYR A 125 -8.58 -14.50 23.67
N LEU A 126 -8.91 -14.86 22.44
CA LEU A 126 -8.92 -16.22 21.90
C LEU A 126 -7.89 -16.32 20.79
N CYS A 127 -6.64 -16.54 21.14
CA CYS A 127 -5.53 -16.59 20.21
C CYS A 127 -4.74 -17.91 20.34
N HIS A 128 -4.16 -18.31 19.21
CA HIS A 128 -3.31 -19.48 19.14
C HIS A 128 -2.25 -19.29 18.04
N ASN A 129 -0.99 -19.54 18.37
CA ASN A 129 0.12 -19.45 17.41
C ASN A 129 -0.09 -20.43 16.25
N GLY A 130 -0.05 -19.91 15.02
CA GLY A 130 -0.30 -20.72 13.83
C GLY A 130 -1.79 -20.93 13.51
N LEU A 131 -2.71 -20.25 14.22
CA LEU A 131 -4.13 -20.34 13.93
C LEU A 131 -4.40 -19.88 12.49
N THR A 132 -5.25 -20.64 11.80
CA THR A 132 -5.70 -20.37 10.43
C THR A 132 -7.21 -20.19 10.37
N VAL A 133 -7.75 -19.59 9.33
CA VAL A 133 -9.20 -19.45 9.16
C VAL A 133 -9.92 -20.80 9.09
N TRP A 134 -9.23 -21.86 8.58
CA TRP A 134 -9.77 -23.23 8.57
C TRP A 134 -9.78 -23.84 9.95
N SER A 135 -8.64 -23.80 10.65
CA SER A 135 -8.54 -24.44 11.96
C SER A 135 -9.38 -23.72 13.02
N ALA A 136 -9.57 -22.42 12.91
CA ALA A 136 -10.45 -21.65 13.80
C ALA A 136 -11.91 -22.11 13.73
N VAL A 137 -12.36 -22.60 12.58
CA VAL A 137 -13.73 -23.11 12.39
C VAL A 137 -13.83 -24.60 12.76
N GLU A 138 -12.86 -25.39 12.28
CA GLU A 138 -12.97 -26.84 12.24
C GLU A 138 -12.38 -27.56 13.44
N LYS A 139 -11.46 -26.92 14.18
CA LYS A 139 -10.66 -27.59 15.20
C LYS A 139 -10.86 -26.99 16.60
N ALA A 140 -10.49 -27.78 17.59
CA ALA A 140 -10.43 -27.37 18.99
C ALA A 140 -9.03 -26.83 19.33
N GLU A 141 -8.66 -25.68 18.76
CA GLU A 141 -7.32 -25.08 18.92
C GLU A 141 -7.28 -23.89 19.90
N PHE A 142 -8.42 -23.46 20.42
CA PHE A 142 -8.47 -22.39 21.41
C PHE A 142 -8.04 -22.88 22.81
N PRO A 143 -7.70 -21.97 23.73
CA PRO A 143 -7.26 -22.33 25.07
C PRO A 143 -8.15 -23.39 25.74
N GLY A 144 -7.53 -24.39 26.36
CA GLY A 144 -8.28 -25.50 26.93
C GLY A 144 -8.77 -26.56 25.91
N LYS A 145 -8.26 -26.52 24.66
CA LYS A 145 -8.68 -27.39 23.54
C LYS A 145 -10.18 -27.22 23.21
N GLN A 146 -10.63 -25.99 23.25
CA GLN A 146 -12.02 -25.63 22.91
C GLN A 146 -12.18 -25.37 21.42
N THR A 147 -13.35 -25.73 20.88
CA THR A 147 -13.79 -25.23 19.59
C THR A 147 -14.23 -23.76 19.72
N LEU A 148 -14.36 -23.06 18.60
CA LEU A 148 -14.88 -21.69 18.60
C LEU A 148 -16.22 -21.59 19.33
N ALA A 149 -17.16 -22.51 19.04
CA ALA A 149 -18.48 -22.52 19.69
C ALA A 149 -18.39 -22.72 21.21
N GLN A 150 -17.48 -23.59 21.69
CA GLN A 150 -17.27 -23.80 23.12
C GLN A 150 -16.63 -22.57 23.79
N ALA A 151 -15.66 -21.95 23.12
CA ALA A 151 -14.97 -20.77 23.65
C ALA A 151 -15.89 -19.54 23.72
N LEU A 152 -16.83 -19.40 22.80
CA LEU A 152 -17.80 -18.30 22.78
C LEU A 152 -19.06 -18.58 23.60
N SER A 153 -19.23 -19.82 24.12
CA SER A 153 -20.40 -20.16 24.93
C SER A 153 -20.31 -19.51 26.31
N GLY A 154 -21.42 -18.90 26.74
CA GLY A 154 -21.56 -18.40 28.12
C GLY A 154 -21.07 -16.98 28.38
N LYS A 155 -20.52 -16.28 27.41
CA LYS A 155 -20.22 -14.84 27.47
C LYS A 155 -20.71 -14.13 26.20
N HIS A 156 -21.35 -12.97 26.37
CA HIS A 156 -21.73 -12.10 25.26
C HIS A 156 -20.71 -10.97 25.16
N TYR A 157 -20.28 -10.72 23.93
CA TYR A 157 -19.36 -9.64 23.60
C TYR A 157 -20.07 -8.55 22.81
N GLY A 158 -19.79 -7.30 23.13
CA GLY A 158 -20.28 -6.16 22.35
C GLY A 158 -19.44 -5.93 21.10
N LYS A 159 -18.17 -6.36 21.15
CA LYS A 159 -17.22 -6.16 20.06
C LYS A 159 -16.33 -7.39 19.87
N ILE A 160 -16.09 -7.77 18.61
CA ILE A 160 -15.18 -8.87 18.25
C ILE A 160 -14.23 -8.41 17.18
N TYR A 161 -12.94 -8.51 17.44
CA TYR A 161 -11.85 -8.19 16.54
C TYR A 161 -11.26 -9.49 15.98
N LEU A 162 -11.26 -9.63 14.64
CA LEU A 162 -10.73 -10.82 13.96
C LEU A 162 -9.47 -10.46 13.18
N MET A 163 -8.38 -11.15 13.42
CA MET A 163 -7.13 -11.01 12.67
C MET A 163 -6.51 -12.37 12.41
N LEU A 164 -6.60 -12.86 11.17
CA LEU A 164 -6.07 -14.13 10.69
C LEU A 164 -5.63 -13.99 9.24
N GLY A 165 -4.72 -14.85 8.79
CA GLY A 165 -4.36 -14.93 7.37
C GLY A 165 -2.89 -15.01 7.07
N ILE A 166 -2.01 -14.65 8.00
CA ILE A 166 -0.56 -14.71 7.81
C ILE A 166 -0.07 -16.17 7.65
N ASN A 167 -0.69 -17.11 8.36
CA ASN A 167 -0.26 -18.51 8.39
C ASN A 167 -0.68 -19.32 7.16
N GLU A 168 -1.55 -18.77 6.33
CA GLU A 168 -2.01 -19.41 5.09
C GLU A 168 -1.37 -18.81 3.83
N LEU A 169 -0.49 -17.84 3.96
CA LEU A 169 0.23 -17.28 2.82
C LEU A 169 1.00 -18.39 2.08
N GLY A 170 0.96 -18.34 0.75
CA GLY A 170 1.52 -19.39 -0.10
C GLY A 170 0.56 -20.51 -0.45
N THR A 171 -0.68 -20.51 0.06
CA THR A 171 -1.71 -21.52 -0.25
C THR A 171 -3.00 -20.88 -0.76
N GLY A 172 -3.58 -21.44 -1.82
CA GLY A 172 -4.83 -20.97 -2.41
C GLY A 172 -4.73 -19.57 -3.05
N THR A 173 -5.89 -19.02 -3.43
CA THR A 173 -6.03 -17.65 -3.93
C THR A 173 -6.64 -16.76 -2.84
N ALA A 174 -6.57 -15.44 -3.03
CA ALA A 174 -7.18 -14.47 -2.12
C ALA A 174 -8.69 -14.69 -1.99
N GLU A 175 -9.37 -14.98 -3.10
CA GLU A 175 -10.81 -15.23 -3.14
C GLU A 175 -11.19 -16.53 -2.40
N SER A 176 -10.41 -17.61 -2.58
CA SER A 176 -10.67 -18.89 -1.89
C SER A 176 -10.45 -18.77 -0.38
N TRP A 177 -9.44 -17.98 0.02
CA TRP A 177 -9.17 -17.66 1.41
C TRP A 177 -10.28 -16.78 2.01
N ALA A 178 -10.72 -15.74 1.31
CA ALA A 178 -11.79 -14.85 1.76
C ALA A 178 -13.14 -15.60 1.87
N ALA A 179 -13.40 -16.54 0.98
CA ALA A 179 -14.58 -17.41 1.09
C ALA A 179 -14.57 -18.22 2.39
N GLN A 180 -13.41 -18.75 2.80
CA GLN A 180 -13.27 -19.44 4.09
C GLN A 180 -13.32 -18.46 5.28
N TYR A 181 -12.76 -17.25 5.13
CA TYR A 181 -12.88 -16.21 6.15
C TYR A 181 -14.35 -15.84 6.40
N LYS A 182 -15.13 -15.79 5.33
CA LYS A 182 -16.58 -15.58 5.43
C LYS A 182 -17.27 -16.68 6.24
N VAL A 183 -16.86 -17.95 6.10
CA VAL A 183 -17.38 -19.04 6.93
C VAL A 183 -17.08 -18.82 8.41
N LEU A 184 -15.87 -18.35 8.75
CA LEU A 184 -15.52 -17.97 10.12
C LEU A 184 -16.37 -16.79 10.61
N LEU A 185 -16.50 -15.74 9.80
CA LEU A 185 -17.31 -14.57 10.12
C LEU A 185 -18.77 -14.95 10.37
N ASP A 186 -19.37 -15.72 9.48
CA ASP A 186 -20.76 -16.20 9.63
C ASP A 186 -20.93 -17.02 10.91
N LYS A 187 -19.93 -17.84 11.27
CA LYS A 187 -19.96 -18.63 12.50
C LYS A 187 -19.84 -17.77 13.75
N VAL A 188 -18.97 -16.76 13.74
CA VAL A 188 -18.87 -15.79 14.84
C VAL A 188 -20.20 -15.04 14.99
N ARG A 189 -20.82 -14.61 13.91
CA ARG A 189 -22.12 -13.94 13.91
C ARG A 189 -23.25 -14.80 14.46
N GLU A 190 -23.28 -16.09 14.08
CA GLU A 190 -24.25 -17.06 14.61
C GLU A 190 -24.15 -17.17 16.14
N LEU A 191 -22.90 -17.16 16.66
CA LEU A 191 -22.62 -17.34 18.08
C LEU A 191 -22.75 -16.03 18.90
N GLN A 192 -22.56 -14.89 18.25
CA GLN A 192 -22.55 -13.56 18.86
C GLN A 192 -23.33 -12.57 17.95
N PRO A 193 -24.67 -12.70 17.87
CA PRO A 193 -25.48 -11.99 16.86
C PRO A 193 -25.49 -10.45 17.06
N ASP A 194 -25.32 -9.98 18.30
CA ASP A 194 -25.41 -8.57 18.64
C ASP A 194 -24.05 -7.85 18.62
N ALA A 195 -22.93 -8.59 18.44
CA ALA A 195 -21.59 -8.02 18.45
C ALA A 195 -21.31 -7.21 17.19
N ILE A 196 -20.64 -6.08 17.34
CA ILE A 196 -19.95 -5.39 16.25
C ILE A 196 -18.68 -6.17 15.94
N ILE A 197 -18.47 -6.49 14.67
CA ILE A 197 -17.29 -7.27 14.24
C ILE A 197 -16.31 -6.36 13.48
N PHE A 198 -15.06 -6.38 13.89
CA PHE A 198 -13.98 -5.66 13.24
C PHE A 198 -13.02 -6.67 12.58
N LEU A 199 -12.94 -6.61 11.27
CA LEU A 199 -11.98 -7.38 10.47
C LEU A 199 -10.70 -6.58 10.38
N GLN A 200 -9.62 -7.07 10.95
CA GLN A 200 -8.33 -6.41 10.88
C GLN A 200 -7.50 -6.95 9.73
N ALA A 201 -6.86 -6.06 8.98
CA ALA A 201 -5.95 -6.40 7.91
C ALA A 201 -4.82 -7.32 8.40
N ILE A 202 -4.38 -8.24 7.55
CA ILE A 202 -3.13 -8.98 7.74
C ILE A 202 -1.99 -7.95 7.65
N PHE A 203 -1.06 -7.97 8.59
CA PHE A 203 0.11 -7.09 8.55
C PHE A 203 1.04 -7.45 7.41
N HIS A 204 1.63 -6.42 6.81
CA HIS A 204 2.73 -6.59 5.88
C HIS A 204 3.95 -7.21 6.58
N THR A 205 4.79 -7.84 5.80
CA THR A 205 6.12 -8.30 6.23
C THR A 205 7.17 -7.30 5.75
N THR A 206 8.38 -7.37 6.31
CA THR A 206 9.47 -6.53 5.80
C THR A 206 9.73 -6.84 4.32
N GLN A 207 10.22 -5.85 3.57
CA GLN A 207 10.51 -6.03 2.15
C GLN A 207 11.46 -7.21 1.90
N GLU A 208 12.50 -7.34 2.73
CA GLU A 208 13.43 -8.48 2.67
C GLU A 208 12.72 -9.82 2.82
N LYS A 209 11.81 -9.92 3.81
CA LYS A 209 11.04 -11.14 4.04
C LYS A 209 10.11 -11.46 2.89
N SER A 210 9.44 -10.44 2.37
CA SER A 210 8.56 -10.55 1.22
C SER A 210 9.31 -11.06 -0.02
N ASP A 211 10.51 -10.54 -0.27
CA ASP A 211 11.31 -10.93 -1.45
C ASP A 211 11.84 -12.36 -1.33
N ALA A 212 12.26 -12.77 -0.14
CA ALA A 212 12.96 -14.02 0.09
C ALA A 212 12.04 -15.23 0.31
N THR A 213 10.75 -15.04 0.64
CA THR A 213 9.88 -16.14 1.10
C THR A 213 8.50 -16.11 0.43
N PHE A 214 7.61 -17.01 0.89
CA PHE A 214 6.20 -17.03 0.48
C PHE A 214 5.34 -15.97 1.20
N PHE A 215 5.89 -15.25 2.18
CA PHE A 215 5.23 -14.13 2.86
C PHE A 215 5.24 -12.87 1.97
N LYS A 216 4.57 -12.94 0.82
CA LYS A 216 4.56 -11.85 -0.18
C LYS A 216 3.60 -10.73 0.21
N ASN A 217 4.07 -9.48 0.31
CA ASN A 217 3.22 -8.32 0.56
C ASN A 217 2.12 -8.21 -0.52
N SER A 218 2.43 -8.48 -1.79
CA SER A 218 1.41 -8.50 -2.85
C SER A 218 0.30 -9.54 -2.63
N THR A 219 0.59 -10.66 -1.96
CA THR A 219 -0.43 -11.65 -1.59
C THR A 219 -1.23 -11.17 -0.37
N ILE A 220 -0.57 -10.48 0.57
CA ILE A 220 -1.22 -9.85 1.73
C ILE A 220 -2.19 -8.78 1.23
N ASP A 221 -1.77 -7.87 0.34
CA ASP A 221 -2.60 -6.84 -0.28
C ASP A 221 -3.85 -7.44 -0.94
N ALA A 222 -3.64 -8.48 -1.76
CA ALA A 222 -4.75 -9.16 -2.43
C ALA A 222 -5.76 -9.75 -1.43
N ARG A 223 -5.28 -10.36 -0.33
CA ARG A 223 -6.16 -10.90 0.72
C ARG A 223 -6.86 -9.80 1.51
N ASN A 224 -6.16 -8.74 1.86
CA ASN A 224 -6.73 -7.60 2.57
C ASN A 224 -7.81 -6.92 1.72
N ALA A 225 -7.60 -6.80 0.40
CA ALA A 225 -8.62 -6.28 -0.52
C ALA A 225 -9.89 -7.18 -0.59
N GLU A 226 -9.74 -8.51 -0.52
CA GLU A 226 -10.88 -9.42 -0.46
C GLU A 226 -11.54 -9.40 0.93
N LEU A 227 -10.75 -9.29 2.02
CA LEU A 227 -11.25 -9.17 3.38
C LEU A 227 -12.11 -7.92 3.57
N GLN A 228 -11.66 -6.79 3.03
CA GLN A 228 -12.38 -5.52 3.07
C GLN A 228 -13.79 -5.62 2.46
N LYS A 229 -13.98 -6.43 1.42
CA LYS A 229 -15.29 -6.63 0.80
C LYS A 229 -16.30 -7.37 1.69
N LEU A 230 -15.85 -8.00 2.76
CA LEU A 230 -16.73 -8.66 3.74
C LEU A 230 -17.32 -7.67 4.75
N ALA A 231 -16.80 -6.45 4.83
CA ALA A 231 -17.36 -5.39 5.66
C ALA A 231 -18.64 -4.84 5.03
N ASP A 232 -19.68 -4.66 5.86
CA ASP A 232 -20.95 -4.05 5.47
C ASP A 232 -21.05 -2.58 5.92
N ASN A 233 -20.09 -2.10 6.73
CA ASN A 233 -20.05 -0.80 7.38
C ASN A 233 -21.30 -0.49 8.25
N GLU A 234 -22.03 -1.52 8.65
CA GLU A 234 -23.16 -1.44 9.57
C GLU A 234 -22.88 -2.26 10.83
N THR A 235 -22.53 -3.52 10.68
CA THR A 235 -22.27 -4.48 11.74
C THR A 235 -20.91 -5.15 11.65
N VAL A 236 -20.30 -5.12 10.47
CA VAL A 236 -18.94 -5.57 10.18
C VAL A 236 -18.15 -4.44 9.59
N PHE A 237 -17.06 -4.10 10.22
CA PHE A 237 -16.15 -3.03 9.81
C PHE A 237 -14.77 -3.61 9.47
N TYR A 238 -14.08 -2.95 8.55
CA TYR A 238 -12.70 -3.30 8.22
C TYR A 238 -11.75 -2.23 8.78
N ILE A 239 -10.66 -2.66 9.40
CA ILE A 239 -9.60 -1.79 9.91
C ILE A 239 -8.27 -2.23 9.32
N ASP A 240 -7.61 -1.31 8.62
CA ASP A 240 -6.23 -1.51 8.17
C ASP A 240 -5.27 -0.85 9.15
N CYS A 241 -4.54 -1.66 9.90
CA CYS A 241 -3.52 -1.19 10.83
C CYS A 241 -2.11 -1.15 10.21
N ASN A 242 -1.92 -1.53 8.94
CA ASN A 242 -0.62 -1.50 8.27
C ASN A 242 0.04 -0.11 8.28
N PRO A 243 -0.69 1.02 8.09
CA PRO A 243 -0.09 2.35 8.14
C PRO A 243 0.64 2.69 9.44
N VAL A 244 0.37 1.97 10.54
CA VAL A 244 1.06 2.14 11.84
C VAL A 244 2.49 1.63 11.78
N PHE A 245 2.73 0.60 10.98
CA PHE A 245 3.97 -0.18 10.99
C PHE A 245 4.77 -0.08 9.70
N ASP A 246 4.13 0.31 8.61
CA ASP A 246 4.75 0.35 7.29
C ASP A 246 5.74 1.51 7.16
N ASP A 247 6.76 1.27 6.40
CA ASP A 247 7.68 2.29 5.92
C ASP A 247 7.14 2.97 4.63
N SER A 248 7.93 3.88 4.06
CA SER A 248 7.54 4.61 2.84
C SER A 248 7.39 3.72 1.59
N THR A 249 7.77 2.45 1.66
CA THR A 249 7.60 1.47 0.57
C THR A 249 6.32 0.65 0.71
N GLY A 250 5.58 0.78 1.81
CA GLY A 250 4.39 -0.01 2.13
C GLY A 250 4.73 -1.41 2.64
N ALA A 251 5.90 -1.58 3.25
CA ALA A 251 6.32 -2.82 3.90
C ALA A 251 6.57 -2.57 5.39
N LEU A 252 6.42 -3.61 6.21
CA LEU A 252 6.73 -3.53 7.64
C LEU A 252 8.13 -2.95 7.86
N THR A 253 8.20 -1.88 8.63
CA THR A 253 9.46 -1.21 9.00
C THR A 253 10.42 -2.21 9.64
N PRO A 254 11.65 -2.39 9.09
CA PRO A 254 12.58 -3.42 9.58
C PRO A 254 12.94 -3.29 11.06
N GLU A 255 13.01 -2.06 11.59
CA GLU A 255 13.28 -1.83 13.01
C GLU A 255 12.19 -2.39 13.92
N TYR A 256 10.96 -2.48 13.43
CA TYR A 256 9.82 -2.95 14.20
C TYR A 256 9.71 -4.47 14.26
N SER A 257 10.49 -5.20 13.46
CA SER A 257 10.46 -6.66 13.43
C SER A 257 11.85 -7.26 13.71
N GLY A 258 11.87 -8.49 14.22
CA GLY A 258 13.08 -9.28 14.42
C GLY A 258 13.23 -10.42 13.42
N ASP A 259 12.12 -10.88 12.85
CA ASP A 259 12.05 -12.00 11.91
C ASP A 259 11.44 -11.64 10.56
N GLY A 260 11.05 -10.37 10.43
CA GLY A 260 10.43 -9.80 9.24
C GLY A 260 8.92 -10.05 9.13
N VAL A 261 8.29 -10.68 10.12
CA VAL A 261 6.84 -10.98 10.15
C VAL A 261 6.20 -10.41 11.41
N HIS A 262 6.74 -10.73 12.59
CA HIS A 262 6.14 -10.35 13.86
C HIS A 262 6.66 -8.99 14.33
N VAL A 263 5.75 -8.17 14.83
CA VAL A 263 6.08 -6.90 15.48
C VAL A 263 6.75 -7.18 16.83
N LYS A 264 7.82 -6.44 17.17
CA LYS A 264 8.48 -6.54 18.47
C LYS A 264 7.59 -5.99 19.59
N ALA A 265 7.73 -6.53 20.79
CA ALA A 265 6.97 -6.19 21.98
C ALA A 265 6.79 -4.68 22.23
N ALA A 266 7.84 -3.89 21.98
CA ALA A 266 7.85 -2.45 22.24
C ALA A 266 6.86 -1.65 21.36
N TYR A 267 6.39 -2.21 20.25
CA TYR A 267 5.59 -1.49 19.26
C TYR A 267 4.09 -1.87 19.28
N TYR A 268 3.68 -2.90 20.02
CA TYR A 268 2.26 -3.27 20.17
C TYR A 268 1.38 -2.14 20.75
N PRO A 269 1.88 -1.27 21.66
CA PRO A 269 1.09 -0.10 22.08
C PRO A 269 0.69 0.83 20.93
N MET A 270 1.47 0.92 19.84
CA MET A 270 1.10 1.72 18.67
C MET A 270 -0.15 1.17 17.98
N TRP A 271 -0.26 -0.16 17.88
CA TRP A 271 -1.44 -0.82 17.34
C TRP A 271 -2.69 -0.55 18.22
N ARG A 272 -2.54 -0.72 19.54
CA ARG A 272 -3.62 -0.38 20.48
C ARG A 272 -4.09 1.07 20.33
N ASP A 273 -3.15 2.01 20.31
CA ASP A 273 -3.46 3.45 20.24
C ASP A 273 -4.12 3.82 18.90
N TYR A 274 -3.76 3.10 17.84
CA TYR A 274 -4.41 3.22 16.56
C TYR A 274 -5.84 2.69 16.58
N LEU A 275 -6.09 1.54 17.20
CA LEU A 275 -7.43 0.99 17.34
C LEU A 275 -8.39 1.91 18.11
N PHE A 276 -7.88 2.78 18.99
CA PHE A 276 -8.70 3.76 19.70
C PHE A 276 -9.36 4.80 18.77
N GLN A 277 -8.92 4.91 17.53
CA GLN A 277 -9.50 5.81 16.52
C GLN A 277 -10.70 5.18 15.77
N PHE A 278 -10.96 3.90 16.00
CA PHE A 278 -11.94 3.11 15.24
C PHE A 278 -13.09 2.58 16.10
N GLY A 279 -13.54 3.36 17.08
CA GLY A 279 -14.73 3.03 17.84
C GLY A 279 -16.01 3.19 17.01
N VAL A 280 -16.96 2.30 17.20
CA VAL A 280 -18.33 2.41 16.66
C VAL A 280 -19.29 2.49 17.84
N VAL A 281 -19.99 3.60 17.95
CA VAL A 281 -20.99 3.83 19.01
C VAL A 281 -22.37 3.77 18.39
N ARG A 282 -23.23 2.92 18.95
CA ARG A 282 -24.64 2.76 18.55
C ARG A 282 -25.58 3.21 19.64
#